data_1e35df37f56517dd27a65e3e74ced45d
#
_entry.id   1e35df37f56517dd27a65e3e74ced45d
#
_cell.length_a   1.000
_cell.length_b   1.000
_cell.length_c   1.000
_cell.angle_alpha   90.00
_cell.angle_beta   90.00
_cell.angle_gamma   90.00
#
_symmetry.space_group_name_H-M   'P 1'
#
loop_
_entity.id
_entity.type
_entity.pdbx_description
1 polymer ?
#
loop_
_entity_poly.entity_id
_entity_poly.type
_entity_poly.pdbx_seq_one_letter_code
_entity_poly.pdbx_strand_id
1 'polypeptide(L)'
;MTSQEPQAQPVSPSIQMMQMLWPGAMAVQAIHVAAKFALADLVAGGPKSIQELAEATHAHGPSMDRLLRALTSLGIFAEETTGRYRQTALSDTLRSDHPESIRPLAMMLGAHFFWEPCGELEETVRTGQPSFERAYGAPFFDYLAGHSEDAAVFNAAMSSSPAYLAAVAGAYDFSKFERIVDVGGGHGLLLAGILSANPGLRGVLHDLPSVVSGASALRQEPISQRCEIIGGDFFQGVPGGADAYLLKGILHDWNDAGALKILKNCRSGIHPDGRLLVVEGVLTPSTDPATALMDMLMMVLTSGRERTESEFRSLLEEAGFSMVQVIRAARVTIIEGRPVQ
;
A
#
# COMPACT_ATOMS: atom_id res chain seq x y z
N MET A 1 -42.49 32.24 16.92
CA MET A 1 -41.93 31.16 17.73
C MET A 1 -40.83 30.51 16.89
N THR A 2 -39.60 30.91 17.12
CA THR A 2 -38.42 30.34 16.43
C THR A 2 -38.01 29.08 17.17
N SER A 3 -38.25 27.94 16.52
CA SER A 3 -37.76 26.63 17.01
C SER A 3 -36.21 26.63 16.93
N GLN A 4 -35.57 26.72 18.07
CA GLN A 4 -34.13 26.46 18.20
C GLN A 4 -33.89 24.96 17.92
N GLU A 5 -33.13 24.65 16.87
CA GLU A 5 -32.58 23.31 16.68
C GLU A 5 -31.75 22.91 17.91
N PRO A 6 -31.89 21.67 18.43
CA PRO A 6 -31.10 21.21 19.55
C PRO A 6 -29.62 21.18 19.15
N GLN A 7 -28.80 22.02 19.79
CA GLN A 7 -27.34 21.94 19.68
C GLN A 7 -26.91 20.54 20.14
N ALA A 8 -26.29 19.77 19.21
CA ALA A 8 -25.72 18.48 19.53
C ALA A 8 -24.68 18.66 20.68
N GLN A 9 -24.90 18.02 21.81
CA GLN A 9 -23.96 18.04 22.92
C GLN A 9 -22.65 17.37 22.46
N PRO A 10 -21.48 17.92 22.83
CA PRO A 10 -20.20 17.33 22.48
C PRO A 10 -20.11 15.91 23.06
N VAL A 11 -19.76 14.93 22.22
CA VAL A 11 -19.57 13.53 22.62
C VAL A 11 -18.45 13.45 23.68
N SER A 12 -18.69 12.75 24.79
CA SER A 12 -17.67 12.67 25.85
C SER A 12 -16.41 11.93 25.37
N PRO A 13 -15.22 12.26 25.90
CA PRO A 13 -13.96 11.61 25.50
C PRO A 13 -13.98 10.06 25.62
N SER A 14 -14.65 9.54 26.65
CA SER A 14 -14.81 8.08 26.82
C SER A 14 -15.64 7.44 25.71
N ILE A 15 -16.71 8.09 25.26
CA ILE A 15 -17.52 7.60 24.14
C ILE A 15 -16.69 7.69 22.82
N GLN A 16 -15.93 8.76 22.61
CA GLN A 16 -15.03 8.86 21.46
C GLN A 16 -14.00 7.72 21.46
N MET A 17 -13.38 7.43 22.59
CA MET A 17 -12.44 6.31 22.73
C MET A 17 -13.12 4.96 22.44
N MET A 18 -14.31 4.72 22.98
CA MET A 18 -15.08 3.52 22.70
C MET A 18 -15.42 3.36 21.21
N GLN A 19 -15.74 4.46 20.52
CA GLN A 19 -16.01 4.46 19.07
C GLN A 19 -14.78 4.10 18.24
N MET A 20 -13.57 4.36 18.74
CA MET A 20 -12.33 3.91 18.09
C MET A 20 -12.03 2.43 18.38
N LEU A 21 -12.21 1.99 19.63
CA LEU A 21 -11.84 0.65 20.07
C LEU A 21 -12.82 -0.43 19.57
N TRP A 22 -14.13 -0.21 19.75
CA TRP A 22 -15.12 -1.26 19.53
C TRP A 22 -15.27 -1.69 18.07
N PRO A 23 -15.38 -0.78 17.07
CA PRO A 23 -15.51 -1.20 15.68
C PRO A 23 -14.19 -1.64 15.05
N GLY A 24 -13.04 -1.13 15.52
CA GLY A 24 -11.76 -1.18 14.82
C GLY A 24 -11.41 -2.56 14.26
N ALA A 25 -11.11 -3.51 15.16
CA ALA A 25 -10.70 -4.87 14.76
C ALA A 25 -11.81 -5.62 14.02
N MET A 26 -13.05 -5.52 14.48
CA MET A 26 -14.18 -6.23 13.86
C MET A 26 -14.56 -5.65 12.50
N ALA A 27 -14.41 -4.34 12.28
CA ALA A 27 -14.68 -3.72 10.99
C ALA A 27 -13.69 -4.23 9.93
N VAL A 28 -12.39 -4.27 10.23
CA VAL A 28 -11.38 -4.80 9.31
C VAL A 28 -11.68 -6.25 8.95
N GLN A 29 -11.97 -7.11 9.93
CA GLN A 29 -12.28 -8.52 9.69
C GLN A 29 -13.59 -8.71 8.91
N ALA A 30 -14.63 -7.92 9.18
CA ALA A 30 -15.88 -7.98 8.41
C ALA A 30 -15.67 -7.59 6.95
N ILE A 31 -14.89 -6.54 6.68
CA ILE A 31 -14.53 -6.10 5.33
C ILE A 31 -13.66 -7.16 4.63
N HIS A 32 -12.69 -7.73 5.34
CA HIS A 32 -11.86 -8.83 4.84
C HIS A 32 -12.72 -10.03 4.39
N VAL A 33 -13.66 -10.47 5.22
CA VAL A 33 -14.55 -11.60 4.87
C VAL A 33 -15.42 -11.23 3.66
N ALA A 34 -15.95 -10.01 3.58
CA ALA A 34 -16.70 -9.54 2.43
C ALA A 34 -15.87 -9.56 1.14
N ALA A 35 -14.60 -9.11 1.21
CA ALA A 35 -13.66 -9.14 0.09
C ALA A 35 -13.29 -10.59 -0.31
N LYS A 36 -13.03 -11.46 0.67
CA LYS A 36 -12.68 -12.87 0.45
C LYS A 36 -13.82 -13.66 -0.19
N PHE A 37 -15.05 -13.42 0.25
CA PHE A 37 -16.26 -14.03 -0.31
C PHE A 37 -16.73 -13.35 -1.62
N ALA A 38 -16.05 -12.29 -2.06
CA ALA A 38 -16.44 -11.53 -3.24
C ALA A 38 -17.90 -11.03 -3.19
N LEU A 39 -18.39 -10.63 -2.01
CA LEU A 39 -19.80 -10.25 -1.83
C LEU A 39 -20.19 -9.07 -2.74
N ALA A 40 -19.26 -8.13 -2.98
CA ALA A 40 -19.50 -7.01 -3.88
C ALA A 40 -19.70 -7.48 -5.34
N ASP A 41 -18.93 -8.45 -5.81
CA ASP A 41 -19.10 -9.02 -7.15
C ASP A 41 -20.45 -9.76 -7.27
N LEU A 42 -20.84 -10.48 -6.21
CA LEU A 42 -22.11 -11.23 -6.22
C LEU A 42 -23.33 -10.34 -6.31
N VAL A 43 -23.30 -9.12 -5.73
CA VAL A 43 -24.43 -8.17 -5.80
C VAL A 43 -24.28 -7.13 -6.92
N ALA A 44 -23.23 -7.21 -7.75
CA ALA A 44 -23.01 -6.26 -8.85
C ALA A 44 -24.17 -6.25 -9.88
N GLY A 45 -24.79 -7.41 -10.11
CA GLY A 45 -25.91 -7.58 -11.04
C GLY A 45 -27.29 -7.26 -10.44
N GLY A 46 -27.35 -6.80 -9.18
CA GLY A 46 -28.61 -6.48 -8.48
C GLY A 46 -28.68 -7.09 -7.06
N PRO A 47 -29.71 -6.72 -6.30
CA PRO A 47 -29.85 -7.14 -4.91
C PRO A 47 -29.97 -8.65 -4.76
N LYS A 48 -29.27 -9.21 -3.76
CA LYS A 48 -29.27 -10.62 -3.41
C LYS A 48 -29.83 -10.85 -2.01
N SER A 49 -30.52 -11.98 -1.84
CA SER A 49 -30.97 -12.42 -0.52
C SER A 49 -29.82 -13.03 0.28
N ILE A 50 -30.01 -13.10 1.61
CA ILE A 50 -29.08 -13.81 2.51
C ILE A 50 -28.86 -15.25 2.05
N GLN A 51 -29.93 -15.92 1.64
CA GLN A 51 -29.86 -17.31 1.18
C GLN A 51 -29.01 -17.43 -0.09
N GLU A 52 -29.24 -16.58 -1.12
CA GLU A 52 -28.47 -16.58 -2.37
C GLU A 52 -26.97 -16.33 -2.09
N LEU A 53 -26.63 -15.40 -1.17
CA LEU A 53 -25.25 -15.09 -0.81
C LEU A 53 -24.59 -16.21 0.00
N ALA A 54 -25.32 -16.82 0.94
CA ALA A 54 -24.84 -17.95 1.73
C ALA A 54 -24.57 -19.18 0.86
N GLU A 55 -25.46 -19.50 -0.07
CA GLU A 55 -25.28 -20.60 -1.03
C GLU A 55 -24.07 -20.36 -1.95
N ALA A 56 -23.94 -19.15 -2.51
CA ALA A 56 -22.83 -18.81 -3.42
C ALA A 56 -21.46 -18.85 -2.73
N THR A 57 -21.41 -18.62 -1.43
CA THR A 57 -20.15 -18.57 -0.64
C THR A 57 -19.95 -19.83 0.21
N HIS A 58 -20.86 -20.78 0.17
CA HIS A 58 -20.92 -21.96 1.08
C HIS A 58 -20.90 -21.57 2.55
N ALA A 59 -21.47 -20.41 2.91
CA ALA A 59 -21.47 -19.88 4.25
C ALA A 59 -22.77 -20.26 5.01
N HIS A 60 -22.69 -20.22 6.34
CA HIS A 60 -23.85 -20.42 7.21
C HIS A 60 -24.78 -19.19 7.14
N GLY A 61 -26.02 -19.37 6.66
CA GLY A 61 -26.97 -18.29 6.42
C GLY A 61 -27.19 -17.33 7.58
N PRO A 62 -27.47 -17.81 8.81
CA PRO A 62 -27.59 -16.93 9.99
C PRO A 62 -26.33 -16.10 10.29
N SER A 63 -25.13 -16.62 9.99
CA SER A 63 -23.87 -15.86 10.17
C SER A 63 -23.69 -14.84 9.06
N MET A 64 -24.07 -15.17 7.83
CA MET A 64 -24.09 -14.23 6.70
C MET A 64 -25.01 -13.03 6.96
N ASP A 65 -26.19 -13.27 7.53
CA ASP A 65 -27.12 -12.20 7.93
C ASP A 65 -26.46 -11.24 8.95
N ARG A 66 -25.79 -11.78 9.95
CA ARG A 66 -25.08 -10.94 10.95
C ARG A 66 -23.95 -10.14 10.35
N LEU A 67 -23.18 -10.74 9.45
CA LEU A 67 -22.10 -10.06 8.72
C LEU A 67 -22.66 -8.90 7.87
N LEU A 68 -23.71 -9.16 7.08
CA LEU A 68 -24.32 -8.16 6.22
C LEU A 68 -24.96 -7.01 7.00
N ARG A 69 -25.58 -7.29 8.14
CA ARG A 69 -26.09 -6.23 9.04
C ARG A 69 -24.97 -5.34 9.57
N ALA A 70 -23.83 -5.94 9.98
CA ALA A 70 -22.67 -5.17 10.41
C ALA A 70 -22.11 -4.30 9.28
N LEU A 71 -21.92 -4.87 8.08
CA LEU A 71 -21.44 -4.15 6.91
C LEU A 71 -22.41 -3.04 6.46
N THR A 72 -23.73 -3.26 6.60
CA THR A 72 -24.75 -2.24 6.32
C THR A 72 -24.71 -1.11 7.34
N SER A 73 -24.50 -1.41 8.62
CA SER A 73 -24.34 -0.36 9.65
C SER A 73 -23.10 0.52 9.42
N LEU A 74 -22.09 0.01 8.71
CA LEU A 74 -20.90 0.74 8.27
C LEU A 74 -21.10 1.43 6.90
N GLY A 75 -22.28 1.32 6.28
CA GLY A 75 -22.58 1.89 4.96
C GLY A 75 -21.93 1.16 3.79
N ILE A 76 -21.32 -0.01 4.02
CA ILE A 76 -20.60 -0.76 2.98
C ILE A 76 -21.59 -1.47 2.04
N PHE A 77 -22.66 -2.05 2.58
CA PHE A 77 -23.80 -2.55 1.80
C PHE A 77 -25.07 -1.79 2.23
N ALA A 78 -26.14 -1.94 1.47
CA ALA A 78 -27.45 -1.42 1.85
C ALA A 78 -28.51 -2.52 1.71
N GLU A 79 -29.40 -2.60 2.69
CA GLU A 79 -30.59 -3.42 2.60
C GLU A 79 -31.67 -2.66 1.81
N GLU A 80 -32.12 -3.21 0.68
CA GLU A 80 -33.13 -2.58 -0.18
C GLU A 80 -34.53 -2.99 0.26
N THR A 81 -34.72 -4.27 0.54
CA THR A 81 -35.91 -4.85 1.15
C THR A 81 -35.46 -5.86 2.18
N THR A 82 -36.33 -6.20 3.13
CA THR A 82 -35.98 -7.13 4.22
C THR A 82 -35.25 -8.37 3.71
N GLY A 83 -34.00 -8.55 4.15
CA GLY A 83 -33.15 -9.68 3.80
C GLY A 83 -32.57 -9.67 2.37
N ARG A 84 -32.68 -8.55 1.63
CA ARG A 84 -32.02 -8.39 0.32
C ARG A 84 -31.04 -7.21 0.33
N TYR A 85 -29.82 -7.47 -0.05
CA TYR A 85 -28.70 -6.54 0.03
C TYR A 85 -28.21 -6.14 -1.35
N ARG A 86 -27.84 -4.86 -1.49
CA ARG A 86 -27.29 -4.25 -2.71
C ARG A 86 -26.00 -3.51 -2.44
N GLN A 87 -25.32 -3.14 -3.52
CA GLN A 87 -24.12 -2.31 -3.47
C GLN A 87 -24.41 -0.89 -2.95
N THR A 88 -23.35 -0.30 -2.39
CA THR A 88 -23.15 1.14 -2.18
C THR A 88 -21.87 1.57 -2.90
N ALA A 89 -21.59 2.88 -2.94
CA ALA A 89 -20.33 3.38 -3.47
C ALA A 89 -19.09 2.81 -2.73
N LEU A 90 -19.22 2.46 -1.42
CA LEU A 90 -18.12 1.84 -0.67
C LEU A 90 -17.90 0.38 -1.10
N SER A 91 -18.94 -0.44 -1.16
CA SER A 91 -18.77 -1.84 -1.59
C SER A 91 -18.40 -1.98 -3.05
N ASP A 92 -18.73 -1.01 -3.90
CA ASP A 92 -18.31 -1.01 -5.30
C ASP A 92 -16.77 -1.04 -5.42
N THR A 93 -16.05 -0.35 -4.53
CA THR A 93 -14.59 -0.41 -4.47
C THR A 93 -14.01 -1.76 -4.00
N LEU A 94 -14.85 -2.69 -3.54
CA LEU A 94 -14.44 -4.06 -3.18
C LEU A 94 -14.66 -5.07 -4.33
N ARG A 95 -15.19 -4.64 -5.46
CA ARG A 95 -15.34 -5.51 -6.64
C ARG A 95 -13.99 -5.83 -7.25
N SER A 96 -13.89 -7.01 -7.84
CA SER A 96 -12.67 -7.47 -8.51
C SER A 96 -12.35 -6.71 -9.80
N ASP A 97 -13.39 -6.22 -10.49
CA ASP A 97 -13.31 -5.53 -11.78
C ASP A 97 -13.39 -3.99 -11.67
N HIS A 98 -13.50 -3.44 -10.45
CA HIS A 98 -13.56 -2.00 -10.27
C HIS A 98 -12.19 -1.35 -10.54
N PRO A 99 -12.10 -0.26 -11.35
CA PRO A 99 -10.82 0.36 -11.71
C PRO A 99 -10.04 0.91 -10.52
N GLU A 100 -10.74 1.26 -9.43
CA GLU A 100 -10.14 1.70 -8.16
C GLU A 100 -10.34 0.65 -7.05
N SER A 101 -10.26 -0.63 -7.39
CA SER A 101 -10.47 -1.69 -6.42
C SER A 101 -9.44 -1.66 -5.29
N ILE A 102 -9.95 -1.63 -4.06
CA ILE A 102 -9.15 -1.83 -2.82
C ILE A 102 -9.35 -3.24 -2.24
N ARG A 103 -10.01 -4.13 -2.97
CA ARG A 103 -10.24 -5.51 -2.53
C ARG A 103 -8.95 -6.24 -2.14
N PRO A 104 -7.84 -6.15 -2.91
CA PRO A 104 -6.59 -6.80 -2.52
C PRO A 104 -6.05 -6.27 -1.18
N LEU A 105 -6.15 -4.96 -0.94
CA LEU A 105 -5.75 -4.36 0.34
C LEU A 105 -6.63 -4.88 1.49
N ALA A 106 -7.95 -4.95 1.29
CA ALA A 106 -8.87 -5.50 2.29
C ALA A 106 -8.59 -6.99 2.58
N MET A 107 -8.19 -7.76 1.56
CA MET A 107 -7.77 -9.15 1.74
C MET A 107 -6.49 -9.27 2.56
N MET A 108 -5.50 -8.40 2.33
CA MET A 108 -4.23 -8.41 3.05
C MET A 108 -4.41 -8.00 4.52
N LEU A 109 -5.08 -6.87 4.77
CA LEU A 109 -5.21 -6.30 6.11
C LEU A 109 -5.92 -7.23 7.11
N GLY A 110 -6.80 -8.11 6.65
CA GLY A 110 -7.47 -9.10 7.50
C GLY A 110 -6.88 -10.50 7.42
N ALA A 111 -5.86 -10.73 6.59
CA ALA A 111 -5.20 -12.03 6.46
C ALA A 111 -4.42 -12.39 7.74
N HIS A 112 -4.34 -13.68 8.06
CA HIS A 112 -3.74 -14.17 9.30
C HIS A 112 -2.28 -13.69 9.44
N PHE A 113 -1.47 -13.86 8.41
CA PHE A 113 -0.05 -13.50 8.43
C PHE A 113 0.19 -11.99 8.68
N PHE A 114 -0.79 -11.15 8.34
CA PHE A 114 -0.71 -9.70 8.53
C PHE A 114 -1.32 -9.27 9.88
N TRP A 115 -2.39 -9.94 10.29
CA TRP A 115 -3.17 -9.59 11.49
C TRP A 115 -2.55 -10.08 12.79
N GLU A 116 -2.05 -11.30 12.82
CA GLU A 116 -1.50 -11.93 14.03
C GLU A 116 -0.35 -11.12 14.66
N PRO A 117 0.65 -10.63 13.90
CA PRO A 117 1.74 -9.84 14.47
C PRO A 117 1.26 -8.53 15.12
N CYS A 118 0.17 -7.94 14.63
CA CYS A 118 -0.41 -6.72 15.22
C CYS A 118 -0.94 -6.97 16.65
N GLY A 119 -1.39 -8.18 16.94
CA GLY A 119 -1.84 -8.57 18.28
C GLY A 119 -0.72 -8.60 19.33
N GLU A 120 0.53 -8.66 18.88
CA GLU A 120 1.71 -8.71 19.73
C GLU A 120 2.48 -7.37 19.81
N LEU A 121 1.82 -6.26 19.45
CA LEU A 121 2.40 -4.91 19.43
C LEU A 121 3.03 -4.51 20.77
N GLU A 122 2.47 -4.93 21.92
CA GLU A 122 3.04 -4.63 23.23
C GLU A 122 4.48 -5.11 23.34
N GLU A 123 4.77 -6.32 22.88
CA GLU A 123 6.11 -6.88 22.95
C GLU A 123 7.06 -6.19 21.98
N THR A 124 6.59 -5.82 20.79
CA THR A 124 7.37 -4.98 19.85
C THR A 124 7.75 -3.64 20.49
N VAL A 125 6.81 -2.96 21.14
CA VAL A 125 7.08 -1.69 21.84
C VAL A 125 8.07 -1.88 22.99
N ARG A 126 8.00 -3.03 23.69
CA ARG A 126 8.88 -3.34 24.84
C ARG A 126 10.32 -3.65 24.40
N THR A 127 10.48 -4.36 23.31
CA THR A 127 11.79 -4.94 22.90
C THR A 127 12.43 -4.22 21.72
N GLY A 128 11.66 -3.49 20.92
CA GLY A 128 12.09 -2.93 19.64
C GLY A 128 12.27 -3.98 18.54
N GLN A 129 11.85 -5.24 18.75
CA GLN A 129 11.95 -6.30 17.76
C GLN A 129 10.62 -6.49 17.04
N PRO A 130 10.60 -6.69 15.70
CA PRO A 130 9.37 -6.95 14.95
C PRO A 130 8.64 -8.19 15.49
N SER A 131 7.35 -8.05 15.78
CA SER A 131 6.53 -9.19 16.23
C SER A 131 6.31 -10.21 15.11
N PHE A 132 6.41 -9.79 13.85
CA PHE A 132 6.30 -10.71 12.71
C PHE A 132 7.37 -11.80 12.76
N GLU A 133 8.64 -11.43 12.93
CA GLU A 133 9.74 -12.39 12.97
C GLU A 133 9.58 -13.38 14.14
N ARG A 134 9.06 -12.91 15.26
CA ARG A 134 8.77 -13.79 16.41
C ARG A 134 7.61 -14.74 16.14
N ALA A 135 6.54 -14.28 15.48
CA ALA A 135 5.36 -15.09 15.16
C ALA A 135 5.66 -16.16 14.10
N TYR A 136 6.49 -15.83 13.10
CA TYR A 136 6.70 -16.67 11.92
C TYR A 136 8.13 -17.25 11.79
N GLY A 137 9.05 -16.86 12.67
CA GLY A 137 10.43 -17.41 12.72
C GLY A 137 11.33 -16.92 11.58
N ALA A 138 10.90 -15.94 10.79
CA ALA A 138 11.66 -15.37 9.69
C ALA A 138 11.28 -13.88 9.48
N PRO A 139 12.20 -13.04 8.97
CA PRO A 139 11.88 -11.70 8.52
C PRO A 139 10.75 -11.69 7.48
N PHE A 140 9.97 -10.61 7.43
CA PHE A 140 8.74 -10.51 6.63
C PHE A 140 8.92 -10.91 5.16
N PHE A 141 9.91 -10.36 4.47
CA PHE A 141 10.15 -10.66 3.05
C PHE A 141 10.72 -12.06 2.82
N ASP A 142 11.50 -12.59 3.76
CA ASP A 142 12.00 -13.98 3.70
C ASP A 142 10.86 -14.98 3.87
N TYR A 143 9.92 -14.67 4.78
CA TYR A 143 8.68 -15.45 4.92
C TYR A 143 7.88 -15.46 3.62
N LEU A 144 7.64 -14.30 3.01
CA LEU A 144 6.91 -14.20 1.75
C LEU A 144 7.61 -14.96 0.62
N ALA A 145 8.93 -15.00 0.58
CA ALA A 145 9.68 -15.79 -0.41
C ALA A 145 9.40 -17.30 -0.31
N GLY A 146 9.08 -17.79 0.89
CA GLY A 146 8.73 -19.18 1.16
C GLY A 146 7.22 -19.51 1.12
N HIS A 147 6.33 -18.50 1.08
CA HIS A 147 4.88 -18.65 1.20
C HIS A 147 4.15 -17.98 0.04
N SER A 148 4.07 -18.68 -1.08
CA SER A 148 3.59 -18.12 -2.36
C SER A 148 2.14 -17.58 -2.32
N GLU A 149 1.25 -18.16 -1.52
CA GLU A 149 -0.13 -17.70 -1.37
C GLU A 149 -0.19 -16.34 -0.66
N ASP A 150 0.52 -16.19 0.46
CA ASP A 150 0.61 -14.93 1.21
C ASP A 150 1.36 -13.85 0.39
N ALA A 151 2.42 -14.25 -0.31
CA ALA A 151 3.12 -13.36 -1.25
C ALA A 151 2.20 -12.84 -2.36
N ALA A 152 1.33 -13.68 -2.90
CA ALA A 152 0.35 -13.26 -3.92
C ALA A 152 -0.64 -12.24 -3.36
N VAL A 153 -1.13 -12.44 -2.13
CA VAL A 153 -2.01 -11.48 -1.43
C VAL A 153 -1.30 -10.15 -1.20
N PHE A 154 -0.06 -10.20 -0.70
CA PHE A 154 0.75 -9.00 -0.46
C PHE A 154 1.02 -8.23 -1.76
N ASN A 155 1.53 -8.90 -2.80
CA ASN A 155 1.86 -8.28 -4.08
C ASN A 155 0.62 -7.66 -4.76
N ALA A 156 -0.54 -8.32 -4.67
CA ALA A 156 -1.80 -7.77 -5.17
C ALA A 156 -2.21 -6.50 -4.40
N ALA A 157 -2.04 -6.49 -3.08
CA ALA A 157 -2.34 -5.32 -2.24
C ALA A 157 -1.41 -4.14 -2.56
N MET A 158 -0.10 -4.37 -2.72
CA MET A 158 0.88 -3.34 -3.08
C MET A 158 0.65 -2.76 -4.49
N SER A 159 -0.01 -3.54 -5.35
CA SER A 159 -0.43 -3.13 -6.69
C SER A 159 -1.84 -2.52 -6.71
N SER A 160 -2.53 -2.40 -5.58
CA SER A 160 -3.85 -1.77 -5.47
C SER A 160 -3.72 -0.25 -5.33
N SER A 161 -4.86 0.47 -5.40
CA SER A 161 -4.93 1.95 -5.31
C SER A 161 -4.43 2.71 -6.56
N PRO A 162 -5.03 2.46 -7.74
CA PRO A 162 -4.66 3.14 -8.98
C PRO A 162 -4.68 4.67 -8.89
N ALA A 163 -5.62 5.24 -8.13
CA ALA A 163 -5.71 6.68 -7.90
C ALA A 163 -4.45 7.24 -7.20
N TYR A 164 -3.88 6.51 -6.25
CA TYR A 164 -2.63 6.91 -5.60
C TYR A 164 -1.44 6.83 -6.59
N LEU A 165 -1.35 5.75 -7.38
CA LEU A 165 -0.30 5.60 -8.39
C LEU A 165 -0.39 6.70 -9.46
N ALA A 166 -1.61 7.05 -9.90
CA ALA A 166 -1.83 8.16 -10.82
C ALA A 166 -1.43 9.51 -10.19
N ALA A 167 -1.72 9.72 -8.90
CA ALA A 167 -1.30 10.92 -8.19
C ALA A 167 0.24 11.02 -8.10
N VAL A 168 0.95 9.92 -7.86
CA VAL A 168 2.42 9.88 -7.87
C VAL A 168 2.95 10.23 -9.27
N ALA A 169 2.41 9.58 -10.32
CA ALA A 169 2.81 9.84 -11.70
C ALA A 169 2.55 11.29 -12.15
N GLY A 170 1.51 11.93 -11.60
CA GLY A 170 1.17 13.32 -11.90
C GLY A 170 1.87 14.37 -11.03
N ALA A 171 2.50 13.96 -9.91
CA ALA A 171 3.12 14.88 -8.97
C ALA A 171 4.53 15.34 -9.37
N TYR A 172 5.10 14.73 -10.40
CA TYR A 172 6.46 15.00 -10.83
C TYR A 172 6.57 15.01 -12.36
N ASP A 173 7.41 15.89 -12.90
CA ASP A 173 7.69 15.94 -14.34
C ASP A 173 8.75 14.90 -14.72
N PHE A 174 8.28 13.74 -15.19
CA PHE A 174 9.13 12.65 -15.67
C PHE A 174 9.61 12.84 -17.12
N SER A 175 9.06 13.79 -17.89
CA SER A 175 9.37 14.01 -19.30
C SER A 175 10.81 14.45 -19.55
N LYS A 176 11.48 14.93 -18.52
CA LYS A 176 12.88 15.39 -18.55
C LYS A 176 13.91 14.26 -18.53
N PHE A 177 13.47 13.01 -18.34
CA PHE A 177 14.34 11.84 -18.29
C PHE A 177 14.25 11.02 -19.59
N GLU A 178 15.35 10.40 -19.96
CA GLU A 178 15.39 9.43 -21.05
C GLU A 178 15.18 8.00 -20.54
N ARG A 179 15.72 7.68 -19.34
CA ARG A 179 15.64 6.35 -18.75
C ARG A 179 15.42 6.43 -17.23
N ILE A 180 14.42 5.67 -16.73
CA ILE A 180 14.10 5.55 -15.31
C ILE A 180 14.19 4.08 -14.86
N VAL A 181 14.71 3.85 -13.66
CA VAL A 181 14.69 2.55 -12.97
C VAL A 181 13.71 2.64 -11.78
N ASP A 182 12.71 1.78 -11.77
CA ASP A 182 11.77 1.58 -10.64
C ASP A 182 12.32 0.45 -9.78
N VAL A 183 12.91 0.79 -8.63
CA VAL A 183 13.62 -0.12 -7.73
C VAL A 183 12.65 -0.62 -6.65
N GLY A 184 12.44 -1.94 -6.59
CA GLY A 184 11.39 -2.52 -5.77
C GLY A 184 10.00 -2.19 -6.31
N GLY A 185 9.85 -2.08 -7.63
CA GLY A 185 8.63 -1.57 -8.26
C GLY A 185 7.45 -2.56 -8.29
N GLY A 186 7.58 -3.73 -7.66
CA GLY A 186 6.51 -4.73 -7.58
C GLY A 186 6.07 -5.24 -8.96
N HIS A 187 4.78 -5.20 -9.24
CA HIS A 187 4.23 -5.55 -10.55
C HIS A 187 4.34 -4.41 -11.58
N GLY A 188 5.02 -3.30 -11.27
CA GLY A 188 5.35 -2.22 -12.20
C GLY A 188 4.18 -1.33 -12.61
N LEU A 189 3.08 -1.28 -11.85
CA LEU A 189 1.91 -0.47 -12.22
C LEU A 189 2.21 1.04 -12.19
N LEU A 190 3.03 1.51 -11.25
CA LEU A 190 3.47 2.90 -11.21
C LEU A 190 4.31 3.23 -12.43
N LEU A 191 5.30 2.40 -12.73
CA LEU A 191 6.15 2.55 -13.92
C LEU A 191 5.32 2.54 -15.21
N ALA A 192 4.34 1.62 -15.32
CA ALA A 192 3.43 1.59 -16.48
C ALA A 192 2.66 2.91 -16.64
N GLY A 193 2.14 3.48 -15.54
CA GLY A 193 1.47 4.78 -15.55
C GLY A 193 2.40 5.92 -15.99
N ILE A 194 3.61 5.97 -15.44
CA ILE A 194 4.62 6.96 -15.82
C ILE A 194 5.00 6.85 -17.30
N LEU A 195 5.25 5.63 -17.79
CA LEU A 195 5.58 5.38 -19.19
C LEU A 195 4.44 5.71 -20.15
N SER A 196 3.19 5.45 -19.73
CA SER A 196 2.00 5.80 -20.54
C SER A 196 1.86 7.31 -20.73
N ALA A 197 2.14 8.08 -19.67
CA ALA A 197 2.08 9.55 -19.71
C ALA A 197 3.30 10.18 -20.44
N ASN A 198 4.42 9.45 -20.59
CA ASN A 198 5.68 9.95 -21.14
C ASN A 198 6.18 9.05 -22.28
N PRO A 199 5.70 9.24 -23.54
CA PRO A 199 6.01 8.34 -24.66
C PRO A 199 7.48 8.25 -25.04
N GLY A 200 8.29 9.28 -24.72
CA GLY A 200 9.75 9.31 -24.98
C GLY A 200 10.60 8.59 -23.91
N LEU A 201 10.01 8.29 -22.74
CA LEU A 201 10.72 7.72 -21.61
C LEU A 201 10.87 6.20 -21.75
N ARG A 202 12.04 5.67 -21.43
CA ARG A 202 12.33 4.24 -21.30
C ARG A 202 12.32 3.85 -19.82
N GLY A 203 11.78 2.68 -19.48
CA GLY A 203 11.69 2.19 -18.12
C GLY A 203 12.48 0.92 -17.89
N VAL A 204 12.91 0.71 -16.65
CA VAL A 204 13.42 -0.55 -16.15
C VAL A 204 12.67 -0.85 -14.85
N LEU A 205 11.96 -1.97 -14.81
CA LEU A 205 11.44 -2.52 -13.55
C LEU A 205 12.51 -3.41 -12.94
N HIS A 206 12.83 -3.18 -11.66
CA HIS A 206 13.75 -4.01 -10.90
C HIS A 206 13.12 -4.45 -9.58
N ASP A 207 12.92 -5.75 -9.42
CA ASP A 207 12.40 -6.38 -8.21
C ASP A 207 12.80 -7.87 -8.20
N LEU A 208 12.49 -8.60 -7.13
CA LEU A 208 12.79 -10.03 -7.04
C LEU A 208 12.20 -10.80 -8.24
N PRO A 209 12.88 -11.86 -8.74
CA PRO A 209 12.42 -12.61 -9.91
C PRO A 209 11.00 -13.15 -9.77
N SER A 210 10.60 -13.58 -8.57
CA SER A 210 9.25 -14.04 -8.25
C SER A 210 8.20 -12.93 -8.39
N VAL A 211 8.56 -11.69 -8.02
CA VAL A 211 7.67 -10.52 -8.05
C VAL A 211 7.49 -10.00 -9.47
N VAL A 212 8.58 -9.78 -10.21
CA VAL A 212 8.51 -9.26 -11.60
C VAL A 212 7.80 -10.21 -12.57
N SER A 213 7.65 -11.48 -12.21
CA SER A 213 6.84 -12.43 -13.00
C SER A 213 5.40 -11.95 -13.18
N GLY A 214 4.85 -11.21 -12.21
CA GLY A 214 3.51 -10.62 -12.22
C GLY A 214 3.37 -9.30 -12.99
N ALA A 215 4.43 -8.76 -13.58
CA ALA A 215 4.43 -7.45 -14.25
C ALA A 215 3.72 -7.46 -15.63
N SER A 216 2.45 -7.85 -15.67
CA SER A 216 1.67 -8.02 -16.90
C SER A 216 1.44 -6.71 -17.67
N ALA A 217 1.22 -5.60 -16.97
CA ALA A 217 0.97 -4.29 -17.59
C ALA A 217 2.17 -3.79 -18.41
N LEU A 218 3.39 -4.07 -17.96
CA LEU A 218 4.62 -3.67 -18.67
C LEU A 218 4.92 -4.54 -19.89
N ARG A 219 4.29 -5.70 -20.04
CA ARG A 219 4.44 -6.61 -21.19
C ARG A 219 3.49 -6.29 -22.34
N GLN A 220 2.59 -5.32 -22.16
CA GLN A 220 1.63 -4.90 -23.17
C GLN A 220 2.19 -3.77 -24.04
N GLU A 221 1.84 -3.79 -25.34
CA GLU A 221 2.15 -2.72 -26.27
C GLU A 221 1.36 -1.43 -25.93
N PRO A 222 1.95 -0.24 -26.13
CA PRO A 222 3.29 0.02 -26.66
C PRO A 222 4.39 0.06 -25.58
N ILE A 223 4.09 -0.23 -24.31
CA ILE A 223 5.04 -0.10 -23.19
C ILE A 223 6.17 -1.12 -23.31
N SER A 224 5.85 -2.36 -23.70
CA SER A 224 6.80 -3.47 -23.79
C SER A 224 8.00 -3.19 -24.68
N GLN A 225 7.85 -2.33 -25.69
CA GLN A 225 8.98 -1.94 -26.61
C GLN A 225 10.01 -1.02 -25.95
N ARG A 226 9.70 -0.43 -24.81
CA ARG A 226 10.55 0.57 -24.14
C ARG A 226 10.65 0.36 -22.62
N CYS A 227 10.29 -0.84 -22.16
CA CYS A 227 10.41 -1.24 -20.77
C CYS A 227 11.16 -2.56 -20.65
N GLU A 228 12.26 -2.55 -19.91
CA GLU A 228 12.98 -3.75 -19.49
C GLU A 228 12.44 -4.23 -18.14
N ILE A 229 12.37 -5.56 -17.95
CA ILE A 229 11.97 -6.18 -16.67
C ILE A 229 13.14 -7.04 -16.21
N ILE A 230 13.76 -6.63 -15.10
CA ILE A 230 14.99 -7.24 -14.59
C ILE A 230 14.71 -7.79 -13.17
N GLY A 231 14.77 -9.11 -13.03
CA GLY A 231 14.71 -9.77 -11.72
C GLY A 231 16.05 -9.67 -11.01
N GLY A 232 16.04 -9.21 -9.76
CA GLY A 232 17.25 -9.09 -8.94
C GLY A 232 16.94 -8.60 -7.52
N ASP A 233 17.96 -8.63 -6.69
CA ASP A 233 17.93 -8.14 -5.32
C ASP A 233 18.64 -6.78 -5.24
N PHE A 234 17.90 -5.74 -4.89
CA PHE A 234 18.46 -4.38 -4.74
C PHE A 234 19.55 -4.27 -3.66
N PHE A 235 19.65 -5.24 -2.76
CA PHE A 235 20.77 -5.32 -1.81
C PHE A 235 22.08 -5.81 -2.46
N GLN A 236 21.99 -6.51 -3.59
CA GLN A 236 23.18 -6.94 -4.36
C GLN A 236 23.56 -5.89 -5.41
N GLY A 237 22.61 -5.12 -5.90
CA GLY A 237 22.80 -4.05 -6.87
C GLY A 237 21.51 -3.69 -7.59
N VAL A 238 21.56 -2.64 -8.37
CA VAL A 238 20.46 -2.17 -9.23
C VAL A 238 20.94 -1.96 -10.65
N PRO A 239 20.06 -2.02 -11.67
CA PRO A 239 20.43 -1.74 -13.06
C PRO A 239 21.02 -0.34 -13.19
N GLY A 240 22.17 -0.21 -13.85
CA GLY A 240 22.90 1.03 -14.01
C GLY A 240 22.52 1.84 -15.24
N GLY A 241 23.03 3.09 -15.34
CA GLY A 241 22.94 3.92 -16.52
C GLY A 241 21.57 4.56 -16.75
N ALA A 242 20.93 5.05 -15.71
CA ALA A 242 19.65 5.76 -15.80
C ALA A 242 19.74 7.18 -15.24
N ASP A 243 18.88 8.04 -15.79
CA ASP A 243 18.73 9.43 -15.37
C ASP A 243 17.93 9.58 -14.10
N ALA A 244 17.04 8.60 -13.80
CA ALA A 244 16.23 8.61 -12.61
C ALA A 244 16.14 7.23 -11.98
N TYR A 245 16.14 7.20 -10.64
CA TYR A 245 15.84 6.03 -9.81
C TYR A 245 14.65 6.36 -8.93
N LEU A 246 13.63 5.52 -9.00
CA LEU A 246 12.39 5.66 -8.23
C LEU A 246 12.33 4.56 -7.17
N LEU A 247 12.07 4.97 -5.93
CA LEU A 247 11.85 4.10 -4.78
C LEU A 247 10.51 4.51 -4.17
N LYS A 248 9.46 3.69 -4.31
CA LYS A 248 8.14 3.98 -3.75
C LYS A 248 7.77 2.96 -2.67
N GLY A 249 7.72 3.40 -1.40
CA GLY A 249 7.41 2.52 -0.28
C GLY A 249 8.45 1.41 -0.15
N ILE A 250 9.73 1.77 -0.15
CA ILE A 250 10.86 0.83 -0.09
C ILE A 250 11.73 1.08 1.12
N LEU A 251 12.18 2.33 1.33
CA LEU A 251 13.15 2.61 2.40
C LEU A 251 12.51 2.47 3.78
N HIS A 252 11.21 2.67 3.89
CA HIS A 252 10.48 2.52 5.14
C HIS A 252 10.39 1.07 5.63
N ASP A 253 10.58 0.08 4.76
CA ASP A 253 10.62 -1.34 5.15
C ASP A 253 11.92 -1.72 5.88
N TRP A 254 12.91 -0.86 5.88
CA TRP A 254 14.26 -1.17 6.34
C TRP A 254 14.76 -0.20 7.41
N ASN A 255 15.57 -0.71 8.34
CA ASN A 255 16.36 0.13 9.23
C ASN A 255 17.36 0.99 8.43
N ASP A 256 18.01 1.94 9.10
CA ASP A 256 18.89 2.90 8.41
C ASP A 256 20.05 2.22 7.68
N ALA A 257 20.59 1.12 8.21
CA ALA A 257 21.67 0.37 7.56
C ALA A 257 21.22 -0.29 6.24
N GLY A 258 20.01 -0.89 6.23
CA GLY A 258 19.40 -1.47 5.03
C GLY A 258 19.05 -0.40 4.01
N ALA A 259 18.38 0.66 4.43
CA ALA A 259 18.02 1.78 3.56
C ALA A 259 19.27 2.44 2.94
N LEU A 260 20.32 2.64 3.72
CA LEU A 260 21.60 3.16 3.25
C LEU A 260 22.25 2.26 2.19
N LYS A 261 22.19 0.94 2.37
CA LYS A 261 22.73 -0.01 1.38
C LYS A 261 21.99 0.08 0.04
N ILE A 262 20.66 0.16 0.06
CA ILE A 262 19.84 0.34 -1.15
C ILE A 262 20.21 1.65 -1.84
N LEU A 263 20.28 2.76 -1.10
CA LEU A 263 20.64 4.07 -1.64
C LEU A 263 22.05 4.10 -2.24
N LYS A 264 23.03 3.46 -1.61
CA LYS A 264 24.40 3.33 -2.15
C LYS A 264 24.42 2.53 -3.46
N ASN A 265 23.61 1.49 -3.59
CA ASN A 265 23.45 0.77 -4.84
C ASN A 265 22.82 1.65 -5.93
N CYS A 266 21.79 2.42 -5.61
CA CYS A 266 21.25 3.44 -6.54
C CYS A 266 22.31 4.49 -6.91
N ARG A 267 23.11 4.94 -5.94
CA ARG A 267 24.19 5.92 -6.18
C ARG A 267 25.24 5.41 -7.16
N SER A 268 25.58 4.13 -7.11
CA SER A 268 26.55 3.52 -8.01
C SER A 268 26.03 3.38 -9.45
N GLY A 269 24.71 3.29 -9.64
CA GLY A 269 24.09 3.07 -10.94
C GLY A 269 23.64 4.34 -11.65
N ILE A 270 23.34 5.41 -10.91
CA ILE A 270 22.74 6.63 -11.43
C ILE A 270 23.76 7.50 -12.19
N HIS A 271 23.30 8.17 -13.25
CA HIS A 271 24.11 9.17 -13.95
C HIS A 271 24.49 10.34 -13.01
N PRO A 272 25.64 11.00 -13.21
CA PRO A 272 26.10 12.12 -12.37
C PRO A 272 25.08 13.25 -12.24
N ASP A 273 24.33 13.54 -13.31
CA ASP A 273 23.29 14.57 -13.35
C ASP A 273 21.88 14.02 -13.07
N GLY A 274 21.77 12.75 -12.68
CA GLY A 274 20.51 12.05 -12.48
C GLY A 274 19.74 12.51 -11.25
N ARG A 275 18.57 11.90 -11.03
CA ARG A 275 17.70 12.18 -9.88
C ARG A 275 17.28 10.89 -9.19
N LEU A 276 17.39 10.89 -7.87
CA LEU A 276 16.79 9.92 -7.01
C LEU A 276 15.42 10.45 -6.54
N LEU A 277 14.37 9.66 -6.69
CA LEU A 277 13.02 10.00 -6.32
C LEU A 277 12.51 8.97 -5.28
N VAL A 278 12.37 9.40 -4.04
CA VAL A 278 11.84 8.57 -2.96
C VAL A 278 10.41 9.01 -2.68
N VAL A 279 9.46 8.08 -2.81
CA VAL A 279 8.02 8.32 -2.60
C VAL A 279 7.59 7.59 -1.34
N GLU A 280 7.54 8.32 -0.23
CA GLU A 280 7.24 7.76 1.11
C GLU A 280 6.52 8.77 2.00
N GLY A 281 5.99 8.28 3.13
CA GLY A 281 5.52 9.12 4.22
C GLY A 281 6.68 9.93 4.81
N VAL A 282 6.38 11.15 5.27
CA VAL A 282 7.36 11.99 5.99
C VAL A 282 6.75 12.43 7.31
N LEU A 283 7.38 12.03 8.41
CA LEU A 283 6.95 12.42 9.75
C LEU A 283 7.15 13.91 9.97
N THR A 284 6.14 14.56 10.57
CA THR A 284 6.13 15.98 10.94
C THR A 284 5.58 16.13 12.35
N PRO A 285 5.74 17.27 13.03
CA PRO A 285 5.08 17.50 14.32
C PRO A 285 3.54 17.37 14.28
N SER A 286 2.95 17.49 13.09
CA SER A 286 1.51 17.33 12.83
C SER A 286 1.22 16.18 11.86
N THR A 287 1.97 15.08 12.00
CA THR A 287 1.78 13.88 11.18
C THR A 287 0.32 13.40 11.22
N ASP A 288 -0.24 13.12 10.08
CA ASP A 288 -1.59 12.57 9.99
C ASP A 288 -1.64 11.14 10.56
N PRO A 289 -2.82 10.70 11.05
CA PRO A 289 -2.94 9.38 11.67
C PRO A 289 -2.55 8.22 10.77
N ALA A 290 -2.75 8.30 9.46
CA ALA A 290 -2.43 7.22 8.55
C ALA A 290 -0.92 7.00 8.45
N THR A 291 -0.15 8.07 8.30
CA THR A 291 1.33 8.00 8.29
C THR A 291 1.88 7.53 9.65
N ALA A 292 1.34 8.03 10.78
CA ALA A 292 1.78 7.60 12.09
C ALA A 292 1.48 6.12 12.38
N LEU A 293 0.32 5.62 11.93
CA LEU A 293 -0.04 4.20 12.07
C LEU A 293 0.75 3.32 11.10
N MET A 294 1.14 3.84 9.93
CA MET A 294 2.04 3.14 9.02
C MET A 294 3.42 2.93 9.66
N ASP A 295 3.96 3.94 10.35
CA ASP A 295 5.21 3.82 11.11
C ASP A 295 5.14 2.69 12.15
N MET A 296 4.03 2.62 12.91
CA MET A 296 3.80 1.50 13.84
C MET A 296 3.70 0.15 13.12
N LEU A 297 3.08 0.11 11.93
CA LEU A 297 2.98 -1.11 11.15
C LEU A 297 4.36 -1.59 10.66
N MET A 298 5.23 -0.68 10.21
CA MET A 298 6.61 -1.01 9.86
C MET A 298 7.37 -1.60 11.05
N MET A 299 7.18 -1.05 12.24
CA MET A 299 7.77 -1.57 13.48
C MET A 299 7.29 -3.01 13.81
N VAL A 300 6.03 -3.35 13.48
CA VAL A 300 5.43 -4.68 13.71
C VAL A 300 5.91 -5.71 12.69
N LEU A 301 5.95 -5.35 11.40
CA LEU A 301 6.20 -6.27 10.30
C LEU A 301 7.67 -6.42 9.95
N THR A 302 8.41 -5.31 10.00
CA THR A 302 9.78 -5.23 9.51
C THR A 302 10.69 -4.58 10.57
N SER A 303 11.95 -4.37 10.27
CA SER A 303 12.85 -3.54 11.07
C SER A 303 12.85 -2.06 10.62
N GLY A 304 11.87 -1.70 9.79
CA GLY A 304 11.75 -0.41 9.14
C GLY A 304 11.07 0.65 9.97
N ARG A 305 10.95 1.83 9.39
CA ARG A 305 10.29 2.98 10.00
C ARG A 305 10.00 4.09 8.99
N GLU A 306 9.00 4.89 9.26
CA GLU A 306 8.87 6.19 8.61
C GLU A 306 9.91 7.17 9.15
N ARG A 307 10.25 8.18 8.36
CA ARG A 307 11.33 9.13 8.68
C ARG A 307 10.87 10.57 8.57
N THR A 308 11.48 11.44 9.35
CA THR A 308 11.37 12.88 9.22
C THR A 308 12.18 13.39 8.02
N GLU A 309 11.90 14.59 7.55
CA GLU A 309 12.69 15.21 6.47
C GLU A 309 14.19 15.34 6.82
N SER A 310 14.51 15.64 8.09
CA SER A 310 15.90 15.70 8.54
C SER A 310 16.61 14.35 8.52
N GLU A 311 15.91 13.27 8.87
CA GLU A 311 16.45 11.91 8.80
C GLU A 311 16.66 11.46 7.36
N PHE A 312 15.70 11.73 6.44
CA PHE A 312 15.91 11.50 5.01
C PHE A 312 17.11 12.28 4.46
N ARG A 313 17.27 13.53 4.87
CA ARG A 313 18.41 14.35 4.46
C ARG A 313 19.73 13.72 4.89
N SER A 314 19.85 13.33 6.15
CA SER A 314 21.05 12.67 6.67
C SER A 314 21.34 11.34 5.96
N LEU A 315 20.30 10.54 5.73
CA LEU A 315 20.42 9.24 5.05
C LEU A 315 20.88 9.41 3.59
N LEU A 316 20.33 10.40 2.88
CA LEU A 316 20.72 10.71 1.51
C LEU A 316 22.16 11.22 1.44
N GLU A 317 22.57 12.12 2.35
CA GLU A 317 23.94 12.64 2.42
C GLU A 317 24.96 11.52 2.66
N GLU A 318 24.66 10.59 3.57
CA GLU A 318 25.53 9.44 3.84
C GLU A 318 25.62 8.47 2.65
N ALA A 319 24.57 8.41 1.83
CA ALA A 319 24.54 7.63 0.59
C ALA A 319 25.20 8.33 -0.61
N GLY A 320 25.68 9.57 -0.47
CA GLY A 320 26.30 10.35 -1.54
C GLY A 320 25.30 11.06 -2.44
N PHE A 321 24.14 11.45 -1.89
CA PHE A 321 23.18 12.33 -2.52
C PHE A 321 23.01 13.62 -1.72
N SER A 322 22.68 14.74 -2.38
CA SER A 322 22.14 15.90 -1.69
C SER A 322 20.64 16.01 -1.95
N MET A 323 19.86 16.25 -0.90
CA MET A 323 18.42 16.50 -1.03
C MET A 323 18.19 17.83 -1.76
N VAL A 324 17.43 17.79 -2.85
CA VAL A 324 17.12 18.96 -3.68
C VAL A 324 15.86 19.64 -3.18
N GLN A 325 14.78 18.87 -3.03
CA GLN A 325 13.48 19.35 -2.59
C GLN A 325 12.60 18.21 -2.04
N VAL A 326 11.55 18.62 -1.32
CA VAL A 326 10.46 17.74 -0.91
C VAL A 326 9.17 18.26 -1.52
N ILE A 327 8.60 17.50 -2.44
CA ILE A 327 7.34 17.83 -3.12
C ILE A 327 6.20 17.21 -2.33
N ARG A 328 5.25 18.04 -1.88
CA ARG A 328 4.05 17.59 -1.18
C ARG A 328 2.83 17.91 -2.03
N ALA A 329 2.18 16.88 -2.58
CA ALA A 329 1.03 17.00 -3.44
C ALA A 329 -0.10 16.09 -2.93
N ALA A 330 -1.14 16.68 -2.34
CA ALA A 330 -2.27 15.97 -1.75
C ALA A 330 -1.82 14.86 -0.76
N ARG A 331 -1.88 13.59 -1.18
CA ARG A 331 -1.46 12.42 -0.37
C ARG A 331 -0.09 11.86 -0.76
N VAL A 332 0.64 12.56 -1.61
CA VAL A 332 1.93 12.12 -2.16
C VAL A 332 3.03 13.01 -1.64
N THR A 333 4.08 12.42 -1.11
CA THR A 333 5.33 13.13 -0.83
C THR A 333 6.44 12.49 -1.65
N ILE A 334 7.19 13.31 -2.40
CA ILE A 334 8.35 12.90 -3.18
C ILE A 334 9.56 13.65 -2.66
N ILE A 335 10.56 12.92 -2.23
CA ILE A 335 11.86 13.45 -1.83
C ILE A 335 12.78 13.30 -3.02
N GLU A 336 13.26 14.43 -3.56
CA GLU A 336 14.20 14.46 -4.67
C GLU A 336 15.63 14.61 -4.17
N GLY A 337 16.50 13.69 -4.57
CA GLY A 337 17.93 13.72 -4.36
C GLY A 337 18.70 13.84 -5.67
N ARG A 338 19.90 14.40 -5.62
CA ARG A 338 20.87 14.39 -6.72
C ARG A 338 22.21 13.82 -6.24
N PRO A 339 22.94 13.08 -7.08
CA PRO A 339 24.30 12.64 -6.78
C PRO A 339 25.19 13.80 -6.36
N VAL A 340 26.02 13.59 -5.33
CA VAL A 340 27.13 14.50 -5.00
C VAL A 340 28.37 14.00 -5.76
N GLN A 341 29.14 14.96 -6.32
CA GLN A 341 30.40 14.67 -7.02
C GLN A 341 31.50 14.25 -6.05
#